data_ae6214a49215478f2e37377838b53149
#
_entry.id   ae6214a49215478f2e37377838b53149
#
_cell.length_a   1.000
_cell.length_b   1.000
_cell.length_c   1.000
_cell.angle_alpha   90.00
_cell.angle_beta   90.00
_cell.angle_gamma   90.00
#
_symmetry.space_group_name_H-M   'P 1'
#
loop_
_entity.id
_entity.type
_entity.pdbx_description
1 polymer ?
#
loop_
_entity_poly.entity_id
_entity_poly.type
_entity_poly.pdbx_seq_one_letter_code
_entity_poly.pdbx_strand_id
1 'polypeptide(L)'
;VRAGVAVEAMIAFIDFNPIPKVLEFRPLAAEPYLGFRVRVQQATPIRVAARTVDGVWHVAGAWVDAAGGGCTLPSASGAKVREEDIGHVAARRWPLEGGGQRVKLRIAHPNDTGLIGGVPAFFVESLTLTAADGRVLAQLDTGEPVAESPLYTLEVHDDGPVRIAGRDNVAGRIEGRAP
;
A
#
# COMPACT_ATOMS: atom_id res chain seq x y z
N VAL A 1 -20.21 3.05 1.29
CA VAL A 1 -20.63 2.40 0.03
C VAL A 1 -21.94 1.68 0.30
N ARG A 2 -22.88 1.67 -0.65
CA ARG A 2 -24.12 0.90 -0.54
C ARG A 2 -23.79 -0.59 -0.55
N ALA A 3 -24.47 -1.38 0.30
CA ALA A 3 -24.30 -2.82 0.28
C ALA A 3 -24.62 -3.41 -1.12
N GLY A 4 -23.76 -4.30 -1.60
CA GLY A 4 -23.91 -4.99 -2.89
C GLY A 4 -23.38 -4.24 -4.11
N VAL A 5 -22.81 -3.02 -3.97
CA VAL A 5 -22.15 -2.34 -5.09
C VAL A 5 -20.63 -2.55 -4.98
N ALA A 6 -20.03 -3.11 -6.04
CA ALA A 6 -18.61 -3.38 -6.06
C ALA A 6 -17.78 -2.09 -6.11
N VAL A 7 -16.65 -2.09 -5.41
CA VAL A 7 -15.67 -1.00 -5.42
C VAL A 7 -14.67 -1.27 -6.54
N GLU A 8 -14.49 -0.28 -7.42
CA GLU A 8 -13.54 -0.34 -8.54
C GLU A 8 -12.13 0.15 -8.12
N ALA A 9 -12.09 1.22 -7.34
CA ALA A 9 -10.84 1.83 -6.88
C ALA A 9 -11.02 2.54 -5.54
N MET A 10 -9.94 2.61 -4.77
CA MET A 10 -9.85 3.36 -3.52
C MET A 10 -8.60 4.23 -3.56
N ILE A 11 -8.72 5.51 -3.22
CA ILE A 11 -7.60 6.44 -3.15
C ILE A 11 -7.49 6.97 -1.72
N ALA A 12 -6.31 6.82 -1.12
CA ALA A 12 -6.02 7.32 0.21
C ALA A 12 -5.27 8.66 0.15
N PHE A 13 -5.70 9.61 0.99
CA PHE A 13 -5.13 10.94 1.11
C PHE A 13 -4.83 11.27 2.56
N ILE A 14 -3.78 12.08 2.77
CA ILE A 14 -3.44 12.74 4.03
C ILE A 14 -3.40 14.23 3.74
N ASP A 15 -4.43 14.97 4.15
CA ASP A 15 -4.72 16.32 3.67
C ASP A 15 -3.56 17.32 3.88
N PHE A 16 -2.91 17.26 5.04
CA PHE A 16 -1.86 18.21 5.41
C PHE A 16 -0.43 17.67 5.24
N ASN A 17 -0.26 16.55 4.57
CA ASN A 17 1.06 16.11 4.13
C ASN A 17 1.52 16.96 2.94
N PRO A 18 2.85 17.23 2.80
CA PRO A 18 3.41 17.89 1.63
C PRO A 18 3.07 17.18 0.31
N ILE A 19 2.94 15.88 0.35
CA ILE A 19 2.46 15.02 -0.74
C ILE A 19 1.18 14.34 -0.24
N PRO A 20 -0.02 14.84 -0.61
CA PRO A 20 -1.26 14.35 0.00
C PRO A 20 -1.71 12.96 -0.47
N LYS A 21 -1.54 12.61 -1.76
CA LYS A 21 -1.94 11.28 -2.27
C LYS A 21 -0.97 10.22 -1.75
N VAL A 22 -1.51 9.22 -1.07
CA VAL A 22 -0.72 8.12 -0.48
C VAL A 22 -0.63 6.93 -1.43
N LEU A 23 -1.77 6.46 -1.90
CA LEU A 23 -1.87 5.31 -2.80
C LEU A 23 -3.23 5.26 -3.48
N GLU A 24 -3.29 4.44 -4.54
CA GLU A 24 -4.51 3.97 -5.16
C GLU A 24 -4.53 2.44 -5.12
N PHE A 25 -5.65 1.86 -4.75
CA PHE A 25 -5.86 0.42 -4.63
C PHE A 25 -7.05 -0.01 -5.50
N ARG A 26 -6.84 -1.01 -6.34
CA ARG A 26 -7.88 -1.64 -7.18
C ARG A 26 -8.11 -3.07 -6.73
N PRO A 27 -9.23 -3.37 -6.03
CA PRO A 27 -9.58 -4.70 -5.55
C PRO A 27 -10.26 -5.54 -6.63
N LEU A 28 -9.53 -6.00 -7.63
CA LEU A 28 -10.07 -6.70 -8.81
C LEU A 28 -10.74 -8.04 -8.46
N ALA A 29 -10.06 -8.84 -7.63
CA ALA A 29 -10.58 -10.08 -7.04
C ALA A 29 -10.17 -10.13 -5.55
N ALA A 30 -10.38 -9.01 -4.87
CA ALA A 30 -10.10 -8.81 -3.46
C ALA A 30 -11.24 -8.02 -2.81
N GLU A 31 -11.33 -8.08 -1.50
CA GLU A 31 -12.20 -7.20 -0.74
C GLU A 31 -11.72 -5.74 -0.85
N PRO A 32 -12.62 -4.74 -0.79
CA PRO A 32 -12.25 -3.32 -0.73
C PRO A 32 -11.70 -2.97 0.67
N TYR A 33 -10.70 -3.71 1.09
CA TYR A 33 -10.02 -3.62 2.35
C TYR A 33 -8.51 -3.62 2.15
N LEU A 34 -7.82 -2.61 2.68
CA LEU A 34 -6.37 -2.49 2.65
C LEU A 34 -5.85 -1.92 3.96
N GLY A 35 -5.04 -2.70 4.67
CA GLY A 35 -4.25 -2.20 5.79
C GLY A 35 -2.85 -1.79 5.31
N PHE A 36 -2.36 -0.62 5.72
CA PHE A 36 -1.03 -0.12 5.36
C PHE A 36 -0.51 0.89 6.39
N ARG A 37 0.76 1.25 6.29
CA ARG A 37 1.40 2.25 7.16
C ARG A 37 1.80 3.48 6.36
N VAL A 38 1.61 4.65 6.95
CA VAL A 38 1.91 5.94 6.33
C VAL A 38 2.78 6.80 7.22
N ARG A 39 3.46 7.76 6.60
CA ARG A 39 4.12 8.87 7.27
C ARG A 39 3.16 10.05 7.34
N VAL A 40 3.05 10.66 8.50
CA VAL A 40 2.17 11.81 8.75
C VAL A 40 3.01 12.98 9.19
N GLN A 41 2.91 14.12 8.49
CA GLN A 41 3.72 15.30 8.74
C GLN A 41 3.25 16.10 9.97
N GLN A 42 1.95 16.12 10.20
CA GLN A 42 1.31 16.82 11.32
C GLN A 42 -0.08 16.24 11.56
N ALA A 43 -0.72 16.63 12.66
CA ALA A 43 -2.12 16.29 12.91
C ALA A 43 -2.99 16.69 11.71
N THR A 44 -3.80 15.76 11.19
CA THR A 44 -4.43 15.88 9.87
C THR A 44 -5.63 14.96 9.69
N PRO A 45 -6.60 15.30 8.83
CA PRO A 45 -7.53 14.31 8.31
C PRO A 45 -6.81 13.29 7.42
N ILE A 46 -7.10 11.99 7.62
CA ILE A 46 -6.83 10.93 6.66
C ILE A 46 -8.15 10.59 5.99
N ARG A 47 -8.18 10.59 4.66
CA ARG A 47 -9.39 10.33 3.87
C ARG A 47 -9.17 9.19 2.90
N VAL A 48 -10.26 8.47 2.62
CA VAL A 48 -10.32 7.48 1.54
C VAL A 48 -11.51 7.84 0.66
N ALA A 49 -11.25 7.97 -0.64
CA ALA A 49 -12.26 8.09 -1.68
C ALA A 49 -12.37 6.73 -2.38
N ALA A 50 -13.54 6.10 -2.31
CA ALA A 50 -13.85 4.85 -2.99
C ALA A 50 -14.77 5.10 -4.18
N ARG A 51 -14.36 4.67 -5.37
CA ARG A 51 -15.17 4.69 -6.58
C ARG A 51 -15.86 3.35 -6.76
N THR A 52 -17.15 3.37 -6.93
CA THR A 52 -17.96 2.19 -7.24
C THR A 52 -18.13 2.00 -8.75
N VAL A 53 -18.46 0.78 -9.19
CA VAL A 53 -18.59 0.43 -10.62
C VAL A 53 -19.66 1.22 -11.35
N ASP A 54 -20.62 1.83 -10.64
CA ASP A 54 -21.60 2.77 -11.19
C ASP A 54 -21.06 4.21 -11.34
N GLY A 55 -19.76 4.42 -11.07
CA GLY A 55 -19.06 5.69 -11.21
C GLY A 55 -19.23 6.66 -10.03
N VAL A 56 -19.91 6.26 -8.95
CA VAL A 56 -20.14 7.11 -7.79
C VAL A 56 -18.92 7.11 -6.86
N TRP A 57 -18.52 8.29 -6.38
CA TRP A 57 -17.48 8.46 -5.39
C TRP A 57 -18.06 8.56 -3.98
N HIS A 58 -17.52 7.78 -3.08
CA HIS A 58 -17.82 7.77 -1.65
C HIS A 58 -16.58 8.19 -0.88
N VAL A 59 -16.67 9.20 -0.04
CA VAL A 59 -15.54 9.69 0.74
C VAL A 59 -15.82 9.52 2.23
N ALA A 60 -14.85 8.97 2.94
CA ALA A 60 -14.83 8.89 4.39
C ALA A 60 -13.47 9.34 4.91
N GLY A 61 -13.42 9.78 6.16
CA GLY A 61 -12.16 10.20 6.77
C GLY A 61 -12.24 10.20 8.29
N ALA A 62 -11.05 10.26 8.88
CA ALA A 62 -10.88 10.40 10.32
C ALA A 62 -9.72 11.36 10.60
N TRP A 63 -9.81 12.07 11.72
CA TRP A 63 -8.72 12.88 12.23
C TRP A 63 -7.67 12.00 12.88
N VAL A 64 -6.40 12.27 12.63
CA VAL A 64 -5.26 11.58 13.24
C VAL A 64 -4.34 12.62 13.88
N ASP A 65 -4.07 12.45 15.16
CA ASP A 65 -3.06 13.24 15.86
C ASP A 65 -1.67 12.67 15.58
N ALA A 66 -0.73 13.56 15.31
CA ALA A 66 0.66 13.20 15.05
C ALA A 66 1.60 14.22 15.68
N ALA A 67 2.71 13.76 16.21
CA ALA A 67 3.75 14.61 16.81
C ALA A 67 4.50 15.48 15.79
N GLY A 68 4.38 15.15 14.49
CA GLY A 68 4.99 15.92 13.39
C GLY A 68 6.27 15.32 12.83
N GLY A 69 6.68 15.82 11.65
CA GLY A 69 7.97 15.52 11.03
C GLY A 69 8.05 14.18 10.28
N GLY A 70 6.98 13.39 10.20
CA GLY A 70 7.06 12.04 9.62
C GLY A 70 7.50 11.99 8.16
N CYS A 71 7.33 13.06 7.40
CA CYS A 71 7.73 13.13 5.98
C CYS A 71 9.08 13.81 5.76
N THR A 72 9.53 14.64 6.71
CA THR A 72 10.70 15.53 6.55
C THR A 72 11.86 15.19 7.48
N LEU A 73 11.66 14.26 8.41
CA LEU A 73 12.71 13.76 9.30
C LEU A 73 13.17 12.37 8.86
N PRO A 74 14.44 12.02 9.09
CA PRO A 74 14.92 10.66 8.91
C PRO A 74 14.09 9.67 9.73
N SER A 75 13.95 8.44 9.23
CA SER A 75 13.23 7.40 9.94
C SER A 75 13.76 7.18 11.36
N ALA A 76 12.86 7.22 12.34
CA ALA A 76 13.19 6.97 13.73
C ALA A 76 13.57 5.49 14.03
N SER A 77 13.24 4.57 13.11
CA SER A 77 13.51 3.14 13.32
C SER A 77 15.00 2.78 13.26
N GLY A 78 15.86 3.66 12.71
CA GLY A 78 17.30 3.46 12.59
C GLY A 78 17.74 2.22 11.80
N ALA A 79 16.82 1.34 11.45
CA ALA A 79 17.10 0.14 10.70
C ALA A 79 17.16 0.46 9.20
N LYS A 80 18.36 0.75 8.71
CA LYS A 80 18.56 0.89 7.25
C LYS A 80 18.29 -0.45 6.57
N VAL A 81 17.47 -0.42 5.54
CA VAL A 81 17.34 -1.55 4.61
C VAL A 81 18.70 -1.74 3.93
N ARG A 82 19.24 -2.96 3.94
CA ARG A 82 20.49 -3.25 3.23
C ARG A 82 20.24 -3.21 1.74
N GLU A 83 21.20 -2.74 0.97
CA GLU A 83 21.07 -2.58 -0.47
C GLU A 83 20.70 -3.90 -1.17
N GLU A 84 21.32 -5.01 -0.74
CA GLU A 84 21.04 -6.35 -1.27
C GLU A 84 19.63 -6.87 -0.97
N ASP A 85 18.94 -6.30 0.02
CA ASP A 85 17.58 -6.70 0.40
C ASP A 85 16.50 -5.85 -0.30
N ILE A 86 16.87 -4.74 -0.95
CA ILE A 86 15.89 -3.85 -1.59
C ILE A 86 15.07 -4.62 -2.62
N GLY A 87 13.75 -4.47 -2.53
CA GLY A 87 12.79 -5.15 -3.40
C GLY A 87 12.39 -6.56 -2.94
N HIS A 88 13.05 -7.13 -1.93
CA HIS A 88 12.66 -8.42 -1.39
C HIS A 88 11.32 -8.33 -0.66
N VAL A 89 10.43 -9.29 -0.95
CA VAL A 89 9.11 -9.38 -0.35
C VAL A 89 9.02 -10.57 0.60
N ALA A 90 8.77 -10.30 1.87
CA ALA A 90 8.34 -11.31 2.83
C ALA A 90 6.81 -11.32 2.91
N ALA A 91 6.17 -12.44 2.58
CA ALA A 91 4.72 -12.54 2.58
C ALA A 91 4.23 -13.80 3.28
N ARG A 92 3.04 -13.70 3.87
CA ARG A 92 2.30 -14.81 4.48
C ARG A 92 0.82 -14.69 4.16
N ARG A 93 0.11 -15.81 4.22
CA ARG A 93 -1.33 -15.88 4.00
C ARG A 93 -2.01 -16.75 5.06
N TRP A 94 -3.27 -16.46 5.31
CA TRP A 94 -4.13 -17.19 6.25
C TRP A 94 -5.51 -17.35 5.61
N PRO A 95 -6.11 -18.54 5.65
CA PRO A 95 -7.46 -18.74 5.17
C PRO A 95 -8.46 -17.93 5.98
N LEU A 96 -9.52 -17.48 5.34
CA LEU A 96 -10.66 -16.80 5.97
C LEU A 96 -11.84 -17.76 6.09
N GLU A 97 -12.66 -17.56 7.12
CA GLU A 97 -13.95 -18.24 7.22
C GLU A 97 -14.83 -17.84 6.03
N GLY A 98 -15.40 -18.81 5.33
CA GLY A 98 -16.22 -18.56 4.15
C GLY A 98 -15.49 -18.54 2.81
N GLY A 99 -14.19 -18.79 2.79
CA GLY A 99 -13.35 -18.87 1.59
C GLY A 99 -12.51 -17.60 1.37
N GLY A 100 -11.52 -17.72 0.48
CA GLY A 100 -10.51 -16.69 0.29
C GLY A 100 -9.47 -16.65 1.41
N GLN A 101 -8.58 -15.69 1.36
CA GLN A 101 -7.47 -15.60 2.30
C GLN A 101 -7.04 -14.16 2.57
N ARG A 102 -6.51 -13.93 3.77
CA ARG A 102 -5.80 -12.71 4.12
C ARG A 102 -4.34 -12.86 3.74
N VAL A 103 -3.82 -11.90 2.98
CA VAL A 103 -2.42 -11.80 2.60
C VAL A 103 -1.81 -10.61 3.32
N LYS A 104 -0.66 -10.84 3.97
CA LYS A 104 0.16 -9.78 4.56
C LYS A 104 1.53 -9.86 3.92
N LEU A 105 1.99 -8.73 3.41
CA LEU A 105 3.29 -8.63 2.76
C LEU A 105 4.06 -7.42 3.27
N ARG A 106 5.38 -7.58 3.38
CA ARG A 106 6.34 -6.54 3.72
C ARG A 106 7.41 -6.49 2.64
N ILE A 107 7.71 -5.29 2.17
CA ILE A 107 8.76 -5.07 1.17
C ILE A 107 9.96 -4.44 1.89
N ALA A 108 11.14 -4.97 1.68
CA ALA A 108 12.37 -4.33 2.15
C ALA A 108 12.67 -3.15 1.21
N HIS A 109 12.37 -1.93 1.65
CA HIS A 109 12.55 -0.72 0.86
C HIS A 109 12.65 0.52 1.79
N PRO A 110 13.55 1.47 1.56
CA PRO A 110 13.66 2.67 2.40
C PRO A 110 12.45 3.58 2.31
N ASN A 111 11.79 3.63 1.17
CA ASN A 111 10.63 4.51 0.91
C ASN A 111 10.90 5.97 1.31
N ASP A 112 11.97 6.53 0.74
CA ASP A 112 12.35 7.91 0.98
C ASP A 112 11.39 8.86 0.25
N THR A 113 10.99 9.92 0.94
CA THR A 113 9.99 10.87 0.43
C THR A 113 10.56 11.91 -0.55
N GLY A 114 11.89 12.07 -0.60
CA GLY A 114 12.52 13.17 -1.33
C GLY A 114 12.40 14.53 -0.65
N LEU A 115 11.80 14.61 0.53
CA LEU A 115 11.60 15.86 1.28
C LEU A 115 12.71 16.13 2.29
N ILE A 116 13.63 15.18 2.47
CA ILE A 116 14.83 15.31 3.29
C ILE A 116 15.95 15.84 2.41
N GLY A 117 16.58 16.94 2.81
CA GLY A 117 17.63 17.58 2.01
C GLY A 117 18.75 16.60 1.63
N GLY A 118 19.08 16.51 0.34
CA GLY A 118 20.11 15.63 -0.20
C GLY A 118 19.70 14.16 -0.39
N VAL A 119 18.48 13.79 -0.04
CA VAL A 119 17.96 12.41 -0.25
C VAL A 119 16.89 12.46 -1.35
N PRO A 120 17.11 11.86 -2.53
CA PRO A 120 16.11 11.81 -3.58
C PRO A 120 14.91 10.95 -3.18
N ALA A 121 13.75 11.18 -3.80
CA ALA A 121 12.60 10.30 -3.66
C ALA A 121 12.95 8.89 -4.17
N PHE A 122 12.77 7.90 -3.32
CA PHE A 122 13.01 6.50 -3.66
C PHE A 122 11.99 5.63 -2.94
N PHE A 123 10.96 5.18 -3.66
CA PHE A 123 9.79 4.52 -3.09
C PHE A 123 9.23 3.43 -4.00
N VAL A 124 8.51 2.49 -3.41
CA VAL A 124 7.71 1.50 -4.15
C VAL A 124 6.65 2.25 -4.94
N GLU A 125 6.64 2.09 -6.27
CA GLU A 125 5.71 2.79 -7.15
C GLU A 125 4.46 1.97 -7.47
N SER A 126 4.64 0.68 -7.74
CA SER A 126 3.51 -0.18 -8.11
C SER A 126 3.67 -1.61 -7.64
N LEU A 127 2.54 -2.26 -7.36
CA LEU A 127 2.46 -3.68 -7.00
C LEU A 127 1.26 -4.32 -7.69
N THR A 128 1.45 -5.56 -8.14
CA THR A 128 0.38 -6.43 -8.63
C THR A 128 0.43 -7.76 -7.89
N LEU A 129 -0.71 -8.17 -7.38
CA LEU A 129 -0.91 -9.49 -6.76
C LEU A 129 -1.65 -10.38 -7.75
N THR A 130 -1.12 -11.57 -7.97
CA THR A 130 -1.62 -12.50 -9.00
C THR A 130 -1.79 -13.89 -8.41
N ALA A 131 -2.90 -14.55 -8.70
CA ALA A 131 -3.15 -15.95 -8.37
C ALA A 131 -2.25 -16.91 -9.19
N ALA A 132 -2.21 -18.15 -8.80
CA ALA A 132 -1.40 -19.17 -9.49
C ALA A 132 -1.80 -19.40 -10.96
N ASP A 133 -3.08 -19.17 -11.31
CA ASP A 133 -3.62 -19.27 -12.66
C ASP A 133 -3.34 -18.03 -13.54
N GLY A 134 -2.69 -17.00 -12.99
CA GLY A 134 -2.39 -15.75 -13.69
C GLY A 134 -3.44 -14.66 -13.55
N ARG A 135 -4.57 -14.92 -12.87
CA ARG A 135 -5.61 -13.92 -12.61
C ARG A 135 -5.08 -12.83 -11.68
N VAL A 136 -5.26 -11.57 -12.05
CA VAL A 136 -4.88 -10.43 -11.20
C VAL A 136 -5.90 -10.29 -10.07
N LEU A 137 -5.40 -10.34 -8.83
CA LEU A 137 -6.21 -10.24 -7.62
C LEU A 137 -6.36 -8.79 -7.15
N ALA A 138 -5.26 -8.05 -7.19
CA ALA A 138 -5.24 -6.66 -6.75
C ALA A 138 -4.09 -5.89 -7.40
N GLN A 139 -4.26 -4.57 -7.51
CA GLN A 139 -3.21 -3.63 -7.93
C GLN A 139 -3.13 -2.46 -6.97
N LEU A 140 -1.91 -2.00 -6.72
CA LEU A 140 -1.62 -0.82 -5.93
C LEU A 140 -0.67 0.08 -6.72
N ASP A 141 -1.03 1.36 -6.83
CA ASP A 141 -0.12 2.44 -7.21
C ASP A 141 0.15 3.24 -5.95
N THR A 142 1.40 3.30 -5.50
CA THR A 142 1.78 3.86 -4.21
C THR A 142 2.71 5.05 -4.36
N GLY A 143 2.77 5.89 -3.34
CA GLY A 143 3.58 7.09 -3.35
C GLY A 143 4.48 7.22 -2.13
N GLU A 144 5.20 8.31 -2.10
CA GLU A 144 6.22 8.67 -1.11
C GLU A 144 5.72 8.64 0.35
N PRO A 145 4.46 9.00 0.66
CA PRO A 145 3.97 8.99 2.05
C PRO A 145 3.80 7.60 2.66
N VAL A 146 3.87 6.53 1.86
CA VAL A 146 3.90 5.17 2.42
C VAL A 146 5.16 5.01 3.27
N ALA A 147 5.02 4.41 4.46
CA ALA A 147 6.13 4.27 5.40
C ALA A 147 7.24 3.37 4.85
N GLU A 148 8.44 3.51 5.41
CA GLU A 148 9.57 2.61 5.13
C GLU A 148 9.21 1.15 5.37
N SER A 149 9.88 0.24 4.67
CA SER A 149 9.53 -1.18 4.67
C SER A 149 8.02 -1.38 4.55
N PRO A 150 7.43 -0.97 3.41
CA PRO A 150 5.99 -0.99 3.20
C PRO A 150 5.36 -2.29 3.64
N LEU A 151 4.30 -2.18 4.43
CA LEU A 151 3.54 -3.30 4.95
C LEU A 151 2.11 -3.17 4.47
N TYR A 152 1.63 -4.19 3.75
CA TYR A 152 0.25 -4.25 3.27
C TYR A 152 -0.46 -5.48 3.81
N THR A 153 -1.75 -5.32 4.10
CA THR A 153 -2.65 -6.42 4.47
C THR A 153 -3.91 -6.28 3.64
N LEU A 154 -4.27 -7.33 2.91
CA LEU A 154 -5.47 -7.36 2.06
C LEU A 154 -6.11 -8.74 2.11
N GLU A 155 -7.36 -8.83 1.68
CA GLU A 155 -8.14 -10.07 1.61
C GLU A 155 -8.49 -10.34 0.15
N VAL A 156 -8.15 -11.54 -0.33
CA VAL A 156 -8.32 -11.91 -1.75
C VAL A 156 -9.27 -13.10 -1.89
N HIS A 157 -10.03 -13.10 -2.98
CA HIS A 157 -10.96 -14.17 -3.33
C HIS A 157 -10.24 -15.28 -4.11
N ASP A 158 -9.26 -15.88 -3.45
CA ASP A 158 -8.42 -16.97 -3.94
C ASP A 158 -7.82 -17.72 -2.74
N ASP A 159 -7.69 -19.03 -2.83
CA ASP A 159 -7.18 -19.88 -1.73
C ASP A 159 -5.75 -20.41 -2.02
N GLY A 160 -5.23 -20.14 -3.21
CA GLY A 160 -3.92 -20.58 -3.68
C GLY A 160 -2.77 -19.63 -3.31
N PRO A 161 -1.55 -20.01 -3.69
CA PRO A 161 -0.38 -19.14 -3.55
C PRO A 161 -0.54 -17.84 -4.33
N VAL A 162 -0.10 -16.74 -3.72
CA VAL A 162 -0.17 -15.41 -4.35
C VAL A 162 1.22 -14.95 -4.74
N ARG A 163 1.40 -14.62 -6.02
CA ARG A 163 2.60 -13.96 -6.53
C ARG A 163 2.47 -12.45 -6.34
N ILE A 164 3.53 -11.82 -5.89
CA ILE A 164 3.66 -10.36 -5.75
C ILE A 164 4.74 -9.91 -6.73
N ALA A 165 4.42 -8.96 -7.59
CA ALA A 165 5.37 -8.34 -8.50
C ALA A 165 5.15 -6.83 -8.55
N GLY A 166 6.21 -6.06 -8.75
CA GLY A 166 6.12 -4.61 -8.81
C GLY A 166 7.44 -3.96 -9.15
N ARG A 167 7.47 -2.65 -8.98
CA ARG A 167 8.68 -1.85 -9.18
C ARG A 167 8.70 -0.65 -8.23
N ASP A 168 9.88 -0.09 -8.04
CA ASP A 168 10.07 1.23 -7.45
C ASP A 168 10.11 2.33 -8.54
N ASN A 169 10.21 3.58 -8.11
CA ASN A 169 10.21 4.76 -9.00
C ASN A 169 11.50 4.93 -9.81
N VAL A 170 12.52 4.12 -9.57
CA VAL A 170 13.76 4.06 -10.37
C VAL A 170 13.87 2.76 -11.18
N ALA A 171 12.73 2.08 -11.38
CA ALA A 171 12.57 0.83 -12.12
C ALA A 171 13.24 -0.41 -11.48
N GLY A 172 13.62 -0.35 -10.20
CA GLY A 172 14.05 -1.52 -9.42
C GLY A 172 12.90 -2.53 -9.29
N ARG A 173 13.22 -3.83 -9.40
CA ARG A 173 12.22 -4.91 -9.39
C ARG A 173 11.86 -5.28 -7.95
N ILE A 174 10.57 -5.56 -7.75
CA ILE A 174 10.02 -6.05 -6.50
C ILE A 174 9.34 -7.38 -6.81
N GLU A 175 9.80 -8.44 -6.17
CA GLU A 175 9.26 -9.78 -6.41
C GLU A 175 9.17 -10.60 -5.12
N GLY A 176 8.09 -11.37 -5.01
CA GLY A 176 7.89 -12.30 -3.92
C GLY A 176 6.67 -13.19 -4.08
N ARG A 177 6.44 -14.04 -3.07
CA ARG A 177 5.34 -14.99 -3.05
C ARG A 177 4.85 -15.21 -1.63
N ALA A 178 3.53 -15.28 -1.46
CA ALA A 178 2.88 -15.87 -0.30
C ALA A 178 2.57 -17.35 -0.64
N PRO A 179 3.34 -18.29 -0.06
CA PRO A 179 3.29 -19.71 -0.44
C PRO A 179 2.00 -20.41 0.01
#